data_2b84fd8e2e758b3999bca3834ea8ceca
#
_entry.id   2b84fd8e2e758b3999bca3834ea8ceca
#
_cell.length_a   1.000
_cell.length_b   1.000
_cell.length_c   1.000
_cell.angle_alpha   90.00
_cell.angle_beta   90.00
_cell.angle_gamma   90.00
#
_symmetry.space_group_name_H-M   'P 1'
#
loop_
_entity.id
_entity.type
_entity.pdbx_description
1 polymer ?
#
loop_
_entity_poly.entity_id
_entity_poly.type
_entity_poly.pdbx_seq_one_letter_code
_entity_poly.pdbx_strand_id
1 'polypeptide(L)'
;MLVIVIGGGRTGAQLARALLKQDHEVHIVDNRKDVLSRIHREMPTESIFEGDPVDPSVLERAGIREANVVAACTTDDATNLVLCFLARTQYQVRRTIARVNNPRDAWMFGEMFHVDVSLNQAEILAHLIEEEMSMGDMMTLLKLRRGNYSLVEEKIPVGAPAIGVAIKDLGLPDHCVIAAIIRKGEVMTPRGLAWFEAGDEVLAVTDPDGAHQLAKLLAAPKPTPQAHAQNHTRNGV
;
A
#
# COMPACT_ATOMS: atom_id res chain seq x y z
N MET A 1 16.26 16.44 -5.04
CA MET A 1 17.12 15.23 -4.99
C MET A 1 17.11 14.57 -6.35
N LEU A 2 18.26 13.99 -6.77
CA LEU A 2 18.33 13.25 -8.03
C LEU A 2 17.82 11.82 -7.87
N VAL A 3 16.86 11.44 -8.70
CA VAL A 3 16.29 10.09 -8.78
C VAL A 3 16.51 9.53 -10.17
N ILE A 4 17.17 8.36 -10.27
CA ILE A 4 17.30 7.66 -11.55
C ILE A 4 16.23 6.57 -11.62
N VAL A 5 15.38 6.67 -12.62
CA VAL A 5 14.34 5.68 -12.93
C VAL A 5 14.81 4.83 -14.11
N ILE A 6 15.00 3.54 -13.89
CA ILE A 6 15.47 2.63 -14.92
C ILE A 6 14.29 1.81 -15.43
N GLY A 7 13.99 2.01 -16.72
CA GLY A 7 12.82 1.47 -17.39
C GLY A 7 11.70 2.49 -17.56
N GLY A 8 11.60 3.08 -18.76
CA GLY A 8 10.58 4.07 -19.16
C GLY A 8 9.22 3.46 -19.52
N GLY A 9 8.93 2.22 -19.10
CA GLY A 9 7.63 1.58 -19.23
C GLY A 9 6.51 2.37 -18.55
N ARG A 10 5.29 1.82 -18.48
CA ARG A 10 4.14 2.53 -17.87
C ARG A 10 4.42 2.97 -16.44
N THR A 11 4.97 2.07 -15.62
CA THR A 11 5.26 2.33 -14.19
C THR A 11 6.36 3.38 -14.02
N GLY A 12 7.52 3.19 -14.70
CA GLY A 12 8.65 4.12 -14.55
C GLY A 12 8.35 5.50 -15.11
N ALA A 13 7.67 5.60 -16.26
CA ALA A 13 7.26 6.89 -16.81
C ALA A 13 6.27 7.61 -15.88
N GLN A 14 5.33 6.88 -15.27
CA GLN A 14 4.38 7.48 -14.32
C GLN A 14 5.08 7.95 -13.05
N LEU A 15 6.03 7.16 -12.53
CA LEU A 15 6.87 7.53 -11.39
C LEU A 15 7.68 8.80 -11.70
N ALA A 16 8.36 8.83 -12.85
CA ALA A 16 9.17 9.97 -13.25
C ALA A 16 8.33 11.26 -13.33
N ARG A 17 7.15 11.19 -13.95
CA ARG A 17 6.22 12.36 -14.01
C ARG A 17 5.76 12.82 -12.63
N ALA A 18 5.45 11.88 -11.74
CA ALA A 18 5.01 12.21 -10.38
C ALA A 18 6.12 12.93 -9.60
N LEU A 19 7.36 12.47 -9.73
CA LEU A 19 8.52 13.04 -9.05
C LEU A 19 8.90 14.42 -9.64
N LEU A 20 8.83 14.59 -10.96
CA LEU A 20 9.05 15.89 -11.61
C LEU A 20 8.05 16.94 -11.13
N LYS A 21 6.77 16.56 -10.91
CA LYS A 21 5.75 17.45 -10.34
C LYS A 21 6.01 17.86 -8.89
N GLN A 22 6.85 17.12 -8.19
CA GLN A 22 7.29 17.39 -6.81
C GLN A 22 8.65 18.10 -6.77
N ASP A 23 9.09 18.70 -7.87
CA ASP A 23 10.35 19.43 -8.02
C ASP A 23 11.59 18.56 -7.71
N HIS A 24 11.51 17.26 -8.01
CA HIS A 24 12.67 16.39 -8.00
C HIS A 24 13.36 16.39 -9.35
N GLU A 25 14.68 16.31 -9.35
CA GLU A 25 15.47 16.03 -10.55
C GLU A 25 15.33 14.53 -10.85
N VAL A 26 14.89 14.20 -12.07
CA VAL A 26 14.60 12.83 -12.47
C VAL A 26 15.27 12.53 -13.79
N HIS A 27 16.07 11.48 -13.81
CA HIS A 27 16.67 10.94 -15.03
C HIS A 27 16.09 9.55 -15.30
N ILE A 28 15.61 9.33 -16.52
CA ILE A 28 15.01 8.06 -16.93
C ILE A 28 15.89 7.38 -17.98
N VAL A 29 16.18 6.10 -17.78
CA VAL A 29 17.02 5.28 -18.67
C VAL A 29 16.15 4.22 -19.33
N ASP A 30 16.18 4.14 -20.65
CA ASP A 30 15.55 3.07 -21.43
C ASP A 30 16.27 2.88 -22.78
N ASN A 31 16.20 1.69 -23.36
CA ASN A 31 16.80 1.37 -24.66
C ASN A 31 15.77 1.09 -25.76
N ARG A 32 14.48 1.06 -25.43
CA ARG A 32 13.41 0.72 -26.37
C ARG A 32 12.91 1.96 -27.10
N LYS A 33 13.05 1.97 -28.43
CA LYS A 33 12.72 3.13 -29.29
C LYS A 33 11.26 3.57 -29.17
N ASP A 34 10.34 2.62 -29.06
CA ASP A 34 8.91 2.90 -28.89
C ASP A 34 8.60 3.58 -27.55
N VAL A 35 9.27 3.14 -26.50
CA VAL A 35 9.19 3.74 -25.16
C VAL A 35 9.77 5.15 -25.17
N LEU A 36 10.99 5.30 -25.71
CA LEU A 36 11.69 6.59 -25.83
C LEU A 36 10.84 7.60 -26.61
N SER A 37 10.26 7.22 -27.76
CA SER A 37 9.40 8.07 -28.57
C SER A 37 8.15 8.55 -27.81
N ARG A 38 7.64 7.77 -26.85
CA ARG A 38 6.52 8.15 -26.03
C ARG A 38 6.94 9.12 -24.92
N ILE A 39 8.00 8.77 -24.16
CA ILE A 39 8.41 9.60 -23.02
C ILE A 39 8.96 10.96 -23.45
N HIS A 40 9.60 11.10 -24.63
CA HIS A 40 10.01 12.38 -25.20
C HIS A 40 8.87 13.36 -25.46
N ARG A 41 7.64 12.87 -25.61
CA ARG A 41 6.44 13.74 -25.77
C ARG A 41 5.86 14.20 -24.42
N GLU A 42 6.26 13.54 -23.35
CA GLU A 42 5.64 13.72 -22.04
C GLU A 42 6.57 14.35 -20.99
N MET A 43 7.88 14.31 -21.26
CA MET A 43 8.92 14.73 -20.30
C MET A 43 10.03 15.54 -20.99
N PRO A 44 10.77 16.39 -20.24
CA PRO A 44 11.91 17.12 -20.76
C PRO A 44 12.97 16.19 -21.35
N THR A 45 13.55 16.55 -22.48
CA THR A 45 14.55 15.72 -23.18
C THR A 45 15.80 15.50 -22.34
N GLU A 46 16.20 16.48 -21.55
CA GLU A 46 17.34 16.42 -20.62
C GLU A 46 17.18 15.37 -19.51
N SER A 47 15.97 14.96 -19.24
CA SER A 47 15.67 13.89 -18.27
C SER A 47 15.76 12.49 -18.86
N ILE A 48 16.01 12.34 -20.19
CA ILE A 48 15.90 11.06 -20.89
C ILE A 48 17.27 10.62 -21.40
N PHE A 49 17.69 9.42 -20.96
CA PHE A 49 18.95 8.80 -21.34
C PHE A 49 18.69 7.51 -22.10
N GLU A 50 19.04 7.51 -23.39
CA GLU A 50 18.93 6.33 -24.24
C GLU A 50 20.16 5.42 -24.04
N GLY A 51 19.91 4.14 -23.80
CA GLY A 51 20.94 3.12 -23.75
C GLY A 51 20.56 1.91 -22.93
N ASP A 52 21.44 0.91 -22.94
CA ASP A 52 21.28 -0.30 -22.13
C ASP A 52 21.40 0.06 -20.64
N PRO A 53 20.37 -0.22 -19.83
CA PRO A 53 20.38 0.15 -18.42
C PRO A 53 21.43 -0.57 -17.57
N VAL A 54 22.03 -1.65 -18.04
CA VAL A 54 23.12 -2.35 -17.34
C VAL A 54 24.51 -1.91 -17.80
N ASP A 55 24.61 -1.05 -18.84
CA ASP A 55 25.87 -0.46 -19.28
C ASP A 55 26.30 0.65 -18.31
N PRO A 56 27.48 0.50 -17.63
CA PRO A 56 28.01 1.52 -16.74
C PRO A 56 28.11 2.90 -17.37
N SER A 57 28.48 2.98 -18.65
CA SER A 57 28.63 4.26 -19.35
C SER A 57 27.31 5.02 -19.50
N VAL A 58 26.21 4.30 -19.66
CA VAL A 58 24.84 4.85 -19.72
C VAL A 58 24.42 5.35 -18.34
N LEU A 59 24.67 4.55 -17.30
CA LEU A 59 24.35 4.93 -15.92
C LEU A 59 25.15 6.15 -15.46
N GLU A 60 26.42 6.23 -15.84
CA GLU A 60 27.28 7.39 -15.50
C GLU A 60 26.83 8.65 -16.24
N ARG A 61 26.45 8.56 -17.52
CA ARG A 61 25.85 9.69 -18.23
C ARG A 61 24.52 10.15 -17.58
N ALA A 62 23.76 9.20 -17.06
CA ALA A 62 22.53 9.49 -16.33
C ALA A 62 22.77 10.04 -14.91
N GLY A 63 24.04 10.19 -14.46
CA GLY A 63 24.39 10.79 -13.18
C GLY A 63 24.25 9.87 -11.98
N ILE A 64 24.49 8.55 -12.15
CA ILE A 64 24.30 7.58 -11.06
C ILE A 64 25.19 7.84 -9.85
N ARG A 65 26.36 8.48 -10.05
CA ARG A 65 27.31 8.82 -8.96
C ARG A 65 26.74 9.87 -7.99
N GLU A 66 25.88 10.75 -8.48
CA GLU A 66 25.23 11.81 -7.72
C GLU A 66 23.80 11.42 -7.28
N ALA A 67 23.31 10.27 -7.73
CA ALA A 67 21.96 9.84 -7.47
C ALA A 67 21.71 9.57 -5.97
N ASN A 68 20.61 10.10 -5.47
CA ASN A 68 20.13 9.82 -4.12
C ASN A 68 19.33 8.50 -4.09
N VAL A 69 18.61 8.21 -5.18
CA VAL A 69 17.72 7.05 -5.31
C VAL A 69 17.85 6.45 -6.70
N VAL A 70 17.91 5.13 -6.78
CA VAL A 70 17.72 4.37 -8.02
C VAL A 70 16.43 3.56 -7.90
N ALA A 71 15.54 3.70 -8.88
CA ALA A 71 14.30 2.95 -9.00
C ALA A 71 14.36 2.03 -10.24
N ALA A 72 14.61 0.74 -10.04
CA ALA A 72 14.63 -0.28 -11.10
C ALA A 72 13.19 -0.73 -11.41
N CYS A 73 12.68 -0.29 -12.56
CA CYS A 73 11.29 -0.49 -12.98
C CYS A 73 11.19 -1.23 -14.33
N THR A 74 12.19 -2.03 -14.69
CA THR A 74 12.16 -2.82 -15.93
C THR A 74 11.16 -3.98 -15.82
N THR A 75 10.91 -4.67 -16.92
CA THR A 75 10.05 -5.85 -16.96
C THR A 75 10.79 -7.15 -16.66
N ASP A 76 12.08 -7.07 -16.37
CA ASP A 76 12.93 -8.22 -16.06
C ASP A 76 13.48 -8.13 -14.64
N ASP A 77 13.15 -9.13 -13.82
CA ASP A 77 13.51 -9.17 -12.41
C ASP A 77 15.03 -9.32 -12.18
N ALA A 78 15.70 -10.09 -13.01
CA ALA A 78 17.15 -10.24 -12.93
C ALA A 78 17.86 -8.91 -13.20
N THR A 79 17.43 -8.17 -14.21
CA THR A 79 17.92 -6.82 -14.50
C THR A 79 17.68 -5.88 -13.32
N ASN A 80 16.49 -5.90 -12.72
CA ASN A 80 16.16 -5.04 -11.57
C ASN A 80 17.06 -5.34 -10.37
N LEU A 81 17.34 -6.62 -10.08
CA LEU A 81 18.26 -7.03 -9.02
C LEU A 81 19.70 -6.58 -9.29
N VAL A 82 20.21 -6.81 -10.50
CA VAL A 82 21.56 -6.39 -10.90
C VAL A 82 21.74 -4.88 -10.78
N LEU A 83 20.74 -4.10 -11.20
CA LEU A 83 20.77 -2.64 -11.11
C LEU A 83 20.83 -2.14 -9.67
N CYS A 84 20.05 -2.71 -8.77
CA CYS A 84 20.11 -2.36 -7.34
C CYS A 84 21.45 -2.75 -6.74
N PHE A 85 21.96 -3.92 -7.07
CA PHE A 85 23.28 -4.37 -6.61
C PHE A 85 24.41 -3.44 -7.09
N LEU A 86 24.45 -3.10 -8.37
CA LEU A 86 25.43 -2.18 -8.94
C LEU A 86 25.30 -0.76 -8.34
N ALA A 87 24.09 -0.25 -8.26
CA ALA A 87 23.83 1.07 -7.67
C ALA A 87 24.38 1.17 -6.24
N ARG A 88 24.20 0.13 -5.43
CA ARG A 88 24.70 0.11 -4.07
C ARG A 88 26.20 -0.14 -3.97
N THR A 89 26.71 -1.18 -4.63
CA THR A 89 28.08 -1.65 -4.41
C THR A 89 29.11 -0.82 -5.16
N GLN A 90 28.82 -0.43 -6.39
CA GLN A 90 29.75 0.30 -7.25
C GLN A 90 29.59 1.83 -7.14
N TYR A 91 28.35 2.31 -7.03
CA TYR A 91 28.06 3.75 -7.06
C TYR A 91 27.62 4.31 -5.70
N GLN A 92 27.47 3.49 -4.67
CA GLN A 92 27.13 3.86 -3.31
C GLN A 92 25.83 4.67 -3.20
N VAL A 93 24.88 4.43 -4.08
CA VAL A 93 23.56 5.05 -4.05
C VAL A 93 22.88 4.75 -2.71
N ARG A 94 22.35 5.80 -2.06
CA ARG A 94 21.83 5.68 -0.70
C ARG A 94 20.57 4.84 -0.60
N ARG A 95 19.73 4.83 -1.63
CA ARG A 95 18.46 4.11 -1.63
C ARG A 95 18.18 3.44 -2.96
N THR A 96 17.86 2.16 -2.90
CA THR A 96 17.51 1.34 -4.06
C THR A 96 16.07 0.84 -3.90
N ILE A 97 15.30 0.99 -4.96
CA ILE A 97 13.90 0.54 -5.04
C ILE A 97 13.78 -0.34 -6.26
N ALA A 98 13.14 -1.48 -6.15
CA ALA A 98 12.93 -2.37 -7.27
C ALA A 98 11.48 -2.82 -7.42
N ARG A 99 11.01 -2.83 -8.66
CA ARG A 99 9.78 -3.49 -9.03
C ARG A 99 10.01 -5.00 -9.10
N VAL A 100 9.12 -5.76 -8.47
CA VAL A 100 9.02 -7.20 -8.59
C VAL A 100 7.97 -7.52 -9.64
N ASN A 101 8.35 -8.22 -10.71
CA ASN A 101 7.43 -8.61 -11.78
C ASN A 101 6.83 -10.00 -11.50
N ASN A 102 7.66 -10.95 -11.02
CA ASN A 102 7.22 -12.27 -10.66
C ASN A 102 7.21 -12.42 -9.12
N PRO A 103 6.04 -12.61 -8.49
CA PRO A 103 5.94 -12.79 -7.03
C PRO A 103 6.79 -13.94 -6.47
N ARG A 104 7.07 -14.95 -7.29
CA ARG A 104 7.91 -16.09 -6.87
C ARG A 104 9.37 -15.70 -6.63
N ASP A 105 9.83 -14.61 -7.22
CA ASP A 105 11.20 -14.12 -7.12
C ASP A 105 11.34 -13.06 -6.01
N ALA A 106 10.23 -12.66 -5.36
CA ALA A 106 10.19 -11.61 -4.34
C ALA A 106 11.18 -11.84 -3.19
N TRP A 107 11.49 -13.09 -2.84
CA TRP A 107 12.45 -13.45 -1.79
C TRP A 107 13.88 -12.97 -2.07
N MET A 108 14.25 -12.72 -3.34
CA MET A 108 15.56 -12.18 -3.71
C MET A 108 15.66 -10.66 -3.52
N PHE A 109 14.52 -9.96 -3.49
CA PHE A 109 14.46 -8.51 -3.41
C PHE A 109 14.59 -8.00 -1.97
N GLY A 110 15.79 -8.12 -1.42
CA GLY A 110 16.13 -7.73 -0.06
C GLY A 110 17.62 -7.44 0.09
N GLU A 111 18.16 -7.71 1.27
CA GLU A 111 19.55 -7.42 1.63
C GLU A 111 20.57 -8.07 0.71
N MET A 112 20.29 -9.29 0.21
CA MET A 112 21.21 -10.04 -0.67
C MET A 112 21.56 -9.26 -1.95
N PHE A 113 20.59 -8.58 -2.54
CA PHE A 113 20.78 -7.77 -3.75
C PHE A 113 20.73 -6.26 -3.47
N HIS A 114 20.84 -5.87 -2.19
CA HIS A 114 20.80 -4.49 -1.76
C HIS A 114 19.55 -3.72 -2.22
N VAL A 115 18.38 -4.37 -2.15
CA VAL A 115 17.09 -3.76 -2.42
C VAL A 115 16.51 -3.26 -1.10
N ASP A 116 16.43 -1.93 -0.94
CA ASP A 116 15.85 -1.34 0.28
C ASP A 116 14.33 -1.40 0.30
N VAL A 117 13.71 -1.32 -0.88
CA VAL A 117 12.25 -1.40 -1.05
C VAL A 117 11.93 -2.22 -2.29
N SER A 118 11.22 -3.32 -2.09
CA SER A 118 10.65 -4.13 -3.17
C SER A 118 9.17 -3.80 -3.34
N LEU A 119 8.73 -3.62 -4.58
CA LEU A 119 7.34 -3.28 -4.92
C LEU A 119 6.75 -4.37 -5.83
N ASN A 120 6.01 -5.29 -5.22
CA ASN A 120 5.25 -6.32 -5.93
C ASN A 120 3.88 -5.75 -6.33
N GLN A 121 3.73 -5.37 -7.60
CA GLN A 121 2.49 -4.77 -8.09
C GLN A 121 1.28 -5.72 -7.99
N ALA A 122 1.49 -7.01 -8.23
CA ALA A 122 0.41 -7.99 -8.17
C ALA A 122 -0.11 -8.15 -6.74
N GLU A 123 0.80 -8.20 -5.77
CA GLU A 123 0.45 -8.31 -4.35
C GLU A 123 -0.26 -7.05 -3.84
N ILE A 124 0.26 -5.86 -4.19
CA ILE A 124 -0.36 -4.59 -3.81
C ILE A 124 -1.78 -4.50 -4.39
N LEU A 125 -1.95 -4.85 -5.68
CA LEU A 125 -3.27 -4.79 -6.32
C LEU A 125 -4.23 -5.84 -5.76
N ALA A 126 -3.76 -7.07 -5.51
CA ALA A 126 -4.56 -8.12 -4.91
C ALA A 126 -5.06 -7.71 -3.52
N HIS A 127 -4.18 -7.11 -2.72
CA HIS A 127 -4.54 -6.62 -1.39
C HIS A 127 -5.58 -5.50 -1.43
N LEU A 128 -5.43 -4.53 -2.35
CA LEU A 128 -6.42 -3.47 -2.53
C LEU A 128 -7.78 -4.02 -2.99
N ILE A 129 -7.78 -5.02 -3.87
CA ILE A 129 -9.03 -5.67 -4.31
C ILE A 129 -9.67 -6.44 -3.15
N GLU A 130 -8.87 -7.16 -2.35
CA GLU A 130 -9.35 -7.87 -1.17
C GLU A 130 -9.97 -6.90 -0.16
N GLU A 131 -9.34 -5.75 0.09
CA GLU A 131 -9.88 -4.68 0.92
C GLU A 131 -11.24 -4.19 0.41
N GLU A 132 -11.36 -3.90 -0.88
CA GLU A 132 -12.62 -3.46 -1.49
C GLU A 132 -13.71 -4.53 -1.51
N MET A 133 -13.34 -5.82 -1.56
CA MET A 133 -14.27 -6.93 -1.51
C MET A 133 -14.81 -7.20 -0.11
N SER A 134 -14.09 -6.81 0.91
CA SER A 134 -14.47 -6.93 2.33
C SER A 134 -15.52 -5.91 2.74
N MET A 135 -16.53 -5.66 1.88
CA MET A 135 -17.64 -4.73 2.12
C MET A 135 -18.43 -5.09 3.40
N GLY A 136 -18.03 -4.49 4.53
CA GLY A 136 -18.67 -4.69 5.85
C GLY A 136 -17.71 -5.11 6.95
N ASP A 137 -16.47 -5.45 6.63
CA ASP A 137 -15.42 -5.70 7.61
C ASP A 137 -14.44 -4.52 7.67
N MET A 138 -13.77 -4.39 8.78
CA MET A 138 -12.79 -3.32 9.07
C MET A 138 -11.75 -3.17 7.96
N MET A 139 -11.65 -1.96 7.38
CA MET A 139 -10.72 -1.65 6.30
C MET A 139 -9.34 -1.28 6.85
N THR A 140 -8.29 -1.87 6.31
CA THR A 140 -6.91 -1.45 6.62
C THR A 140 -6.48 -0.31 5.70
N LEU A 141 -6.34 0.89 6.24
CA LEU A 141 -5.92 2.07 5.47
C LEU A 141 -4.40 2.11 5.26
N LEU A 142 -3.63 1.70 6.26
CA LEU A 142 -2.17 1.80 6.23
C LEU A 142 -1.51 0.81 7.18
N LYS A 143 -0.58 -0.01 6.67
CA LYS A 143 0.34 -0.79 7.51
C LYS A 143 1.50 0.08 7.97
N LEU A 144 1.76 0.13 9.27
CA LEU A 144 2.87 0.89 9.82
C LEU A 144 4.21 0.18 9.54
N ARG A 145 5.25 0.95 9.18
CA ARG A 145 6.55 0.42 8.73
C ARG A 145 7.29 -0.43 9.76
N ARG A 146 6.98 -0.31 11.04
CA ARG A 146 7.61 -1.06 12.11
C ARG A 146 6.54 -1.68 13.00
N GLY A 147 6.69 -2.98 13.29
CA GLY A 147 5.74 -3.73 14.08
C GLY A 147 4.57 -4.29 13.24
N ASN A 148 3.66 -4.95 13.92
CA ASN A 148 2.52 -5.65 13.33
C ASN A 148 1.24 -4.79 13.39
N TYR A 149 1.41 -3.44 13.43
CA TYR A 149 0.30 -2.50 13.60
C TYR A 149 -0.17 -1.91 12.28
N SER A 150 -1.48 -1.67 12.19
CA SER A 150 -2.13 -1.01 11.06
C SER A 150 -3.04 0.10 11.55
N LEU A 151 -3.22 1.12 10.72
CA LEU A 151 -4.33 2.05 10.83
C LEU A 151 -5.51 1.40 10.11
N VAL A 152 -6.60 1.20 10.84
CA VAL A 152 -7.83 0.59 10.33
C VAL A 152 -8.99 1.57 10.43
N GLU A 153 -9.98 1.39 9.56
CA GLU A 153 -11.23 2.15 9.55
C GLU A 153 -12.41 1.18 9.60
N GLU A 154 -13.42 1.53 10.39
CA GLU A 154 -14.69 0.81 10.47
C GLU A 154 -15.85 1.80 10.53
N LYS A 155 -16.87 1.57 9.73
CA LYS A 155 -18.10 2.34 9.78
C LYS A 155 -19.11 1.65 10.69
N ILE A 156 -19.61 2.37 11.71
CA ILE A 156 -20.52 1.79 12.69
C ILE A 156 -21.93 1.63 12.10
N PRO A 157 -22.40 0.41 11.92
CA PRO A 157 -23.74 0.15 11.42
C PRO A 157 -24.82 0.38 12.50
N VAL A 158 -26.05 0.56 12.08
CA VAL A 158 -27.19 0.61 13.00
C VAL A 158 -27.29 -0.70 13.78
N GLY A 159 -27.43 -0.61 15.10
CA GLY A 159 -27.54 -1.76 16.00
C GLY A 159 -26.21 -2.34 16.49
N ALA A 160 -25.08 -1.70 16.18
CA ALA A 160 -23.79 -2.09 16.74
C ALA A 160 -23.79 -2.00 18.27
N PRO A 161 -23.21 -2.97 18.99
CA PRO A 161 -23.17 -2.99 20.47
C PRO A 161 -22.46 -1.77 21.08
N ALA A 162 -21.53 -1.17 20.35
CA ALA A 162 -20.77 -0.01 20.80
C ALA A 162 -21.54 1.31 20.79
N ILE A 163 -22.71 1.37 20.15
CA ILE A 163 -23.51 2.60 20.06
C ILE A 163 -24.00 3.05 21.44
N GLY A 164 -23.73 4.32 21.78
CA GLY A 164 -24.13 4.93 23.04
C GLY A 164 -23.30 4.52 24.25
N VAL A 165 -22.31 3.64 24.09
CA VAL A 165 -21.39 3.23 25.15
C VAL A 165 -20.18 4.17 25.15
N ALA A 166 -19.78 4.68 26.32
CA ALA A 166 -18.58 5.51 26.40
C ALA A 166 -17.31 4.70 26.05
N ILE A 167 -16.40 5.30 25.31
CA ILE A 167 -15.18 4.61 24.83
C ILE A 167 -14.40 3.95 25.96
N LYS A 168 -14.32 4.58 27.13
CA LYS A 168 -13.67 4.02 28.32
C LYS A 168 -14.31 2.72 28.85
N ASP A 169 -15.58 2.50 28.54
CA ASP A 169 -16.39 1.37 29.03
C ASP A 169 -16.57 0.27 27.97
N LEU A 170 -16.00 0.45 26.76
CA LEU A 170 -16.13 -0.49 25.63
C LEU A 170 -15.29 -1.75 25.75
N GLY A 171 -14.33 -1.81 26.67
CA GLY A 171 -13.41 -2.96 26.76
C GLY A 171 -12.58 -3.14 25.48
N LEU A 172 -11.98 -2.05 25.00
CA LEU A 172 -11.11 -2.08 23.83
C LEU A 172 -9.95 -3.08 24.00
N PRO A 173 -9.47 -3.73 22.94
CA PRO A 173 -8.29 -4.61 23.00
C PRO A 173 -7.05 -3.88 23.52
N ASP A 174 -6.15 -4.56 24.23
CA ASP A 174 -4.95 -3.99 24.85
C ASP A 174 -4.02 -3.26 23.84
N HIS A 175 -3.99 -3.72 22.59
CA HIS A 175 -3.17 -3.16 21.52
C HIS A 175 -3.99 -2.35 20.50
N CYS A 176 -5.10 -1.75 20.96
CA CYS A 176 -5.98 -0.95 20.12
C CYS A 176 -6.13 0.46 20.68
N VAL A 177 -5.84 1.44 19.83
CA VAL A 177 -6.02 2.87 20.14
C VAL A 177 -6.96 3.47 19.11
N ILE A 178 -8.10 4.02 19.56
CA ILE A 178 -8.96 4.83 18.69
C ILE A 178 -8.24 6.16 18.40
N ALA A 179 -7.92 6.39 17.13
CA ALA A 179 -7.19 7.57 16.67
C ALA A 179 -8.12 8.76 16.40
N ALA A 180 -9.27 8.51 15.78
CA ALA A 180 -10.27 9.53 15.47
C ALA A 180 -11.66 8.92 15.29
N ILE A 181 -12.69 9.75 15.40
CA ILE A 181 -14.07 9.46 15.01
C ILE A 181 -14.45 10.50 13.97
N ILE A 182 -14.98 10.07 12.84
CA ILE A 182 -15.51 10.97 11.81
C ILE A 182 -17.03 10.85 11.87
N ARG A 183 -17.68 11.93 12.28
CA ARG A 183 -19.14 12.02 12.38
C ARG A 183 -19.65 13.07 11.40
N LYS A 184 -20.45 12.66 10.43
CA LYS A 184 -21.01 13.56 9.39
C LYS A 184 -19.94 14.39 8.67
N GLY A 185 -18.75 13.81 8.47
CA GLY A 185 -17.62 14.46 7.82
C GLY A 185 -16.75 15.34 8.73
N GLU A 186 -17.07 15.46 10.03
CA GLU A 186 -16.27 16.20 11.00
C GLU A 186 -15.45 15.27 11.87
N VAL A 187 -14.16 15.61 12.05
CA VAL A 187 -13.25 14.83 12.89
C VAL A 187 -13.44 15.16 14.36
N MET A 188 -13.70 14.15 15.17
CA MET A 188 -13.85 14.24 16.62
C MET A 188 -12.71 13.54 17.34
N THR A 189 -12.24 14.15 18.44
CA THR A 189 -11.24 13.50 19.32
C THR A 189 -11.91 12.42 20.18
N PRO A 190 -11.41 11.17 20.17
CA PRO A 190 -11.98 10.06 20.93
C PRO A 190 -11.61 10.15 22.41
N ARG A 191 -12.25 11.04 23.14
CA ARG A 191 -12.08 11.13 24.61
C ARG A 191 -12.83 10.01 25.31
N GLY A 192 -12.36 9.58 26.49
CA GLY A 192 -12.95 8.44 27.20
C GLY A 192 -14.45 8.53 27.49
N LEU A 193 -15.02 9.75 27.59
CA LEU A 193 -16.47 9.99 27.75
C LEU A 193 -17.21 10.14 26.41
N ALA A 194 -16.51 10.16 25.28
CA ALA A 194 -17.16 10.14 23.96
C ALA A 194 -17.82 8.77 23.72
N TRP A 195 -18.88 8.76 22.94
CA TRP A 195 -19.60 7.55 22.52
C TRP A 195 -19.74 7.51 21.01
N PHE A 196 -20.00 6.33 20.48
CA PHE A 196 -20.25 6.14 19.07
C PHE A 196 -21.74 6.28 18.72
N GLU A 197 -22.01 6.77 17.51
CA GLU A 197 -23.33 6.81 16.88
C GLU A 197 -23.33 5.97 15.59
N ALA A 198 -24.50 5.54 15.16
CA ALA A 198 -24.64 4.86 13.89
C ALA A 198 -24.21 5.77 12.73
N GLY A 199 -23.39 5.27 11.85
CA GLY A 199 -22.82 6.00 10.72
C GLY A 199 -21.50 6.73 11.01
N ASP A 200 -20.98 6.67 12.26
CA ASP A 200 -19.62 7.14 12.55
C ASP A 200 -18.60 6.27 11.82
N GLU A 201 -17.55 6.90 11.31
CA GLU A 201 -16.35 6.23 10.80
C GLU A 201 -15.27 6.30 11.88
N VAL A 202 -14.80 5.14 12.34
CA VAL A 202 -13.84 5.01 13.44
C VAL A 202 -12.48 4.65 12.90
N LEU A 203 -11.51 5.51 13.14
CA LEU A 203 -10.09 5.24 12.82
C LEU A 203 -9.40 4.69 14.06
N ALA A 204 -8.75 3.52 13.94
CA ALA A 204 -8.00 2.93 15.04
C ALA A 204 -6.62 2.44 14.58
N VAL A 205 -5.65 2.47 15.50
CA VAL A 205 -4.35 1.83 15.32
C VAL A 205 -4.35 0.55 16.16
N THR A 206 -4.13 -0.60 15.51
CA THR A 206 -4.22 -1.89 16.18
C THR A 206 -3.39 -2.96 15.45
N ASP A 207 -3.14 -4.08 16.12
CA ASP A 207 -2.59 -5.29 15.50
C ASP A 207 -3.72 -6.16 14.90
N PRO A 208 -3.42 -7.26 14.18
CA PRO A 208 -4.43 -8.11 13.55
C PRO A 208 -5.46 -8.70 14.53
N ASP A 209 -5.01 -9.09 15.73
CA ASP A 209 -5.87 -9.66 16.76
C ASP A 209 -6.80 -8.60 17.33
N GLY A 210 -6.28 -7.40 17.61
CA GLY A 210 -7.05 -6.25 18.06
C GLY A 210 -8.05 -5.77 16.99
N ALA A 211 -7.67 -5.77 15.70
CA ALA A 211 -8.59 -5.46 14.60
C ALA A 211 -9.79 -6.41 14.59
N HIS A 212 -9.54 -7.71 14.72
CA HIS A 212 -10.62 -8.71 14.75
C HIS A 212 -11.55 -8.55 15.97
N GLN A 213 -11.01 -8.19 17.14
CA GLN A 213 -11.80 -7.94 18.34
C GLN A 213 -12.60 -6.63 18.21
N LEU A 214 -11.97 -5.57 17.71
CA LEU A 214 -12.61 -4.29 17.47
C LEU A 214 -13.76 -4.42 16.45
N ALA A 215 -13.56 -5.14 15.36
CA ALA A 215 -14.61 -5.43 14.38
C ALA A 215 -15.86 -6.08 15.02
N LYS A 216 -15.66 -7.00 15.96
CA LYS A 216 -16.79 -7.62 16.69
C LYS A 216 -17.57 -6.63 17.58
N LEU A 217 -16.87 -5.65 18.15
CA LEU A 217 -17.49 -4.61 19.00
C LEU A 217 -18.27 -3.60 18.15
N LEU A 218 -17.77 -3.30 16.95
CA LEU A 218 -18.32 -2.28 16.07
C LEU A 218 -19.33 -2.82 15.05
N ALA A 219 -19.29 -4.11 14.70
CA ALA A 219 -20.22 -4.71 13.75
C ALA A 219 -21.64 -4.88 14.33
N ALA A 220 -22.63 -4.89 13.45
CA ALA A 220 -24.00 -5.26 13.85
C ALA A 220 -24.06 -6.75 14.28
N PRO A 221 -24.85 -7.10 15.29
CA PRO A 221 -25.05 -8.49 15.66
C PRO A 221 -25.64 -9.25 14.47
N LYS A 222 -25.03 -10.40 14.13
CA LYS A 222 -25.57 -11.26 13.06
C LYS A 222 -26.99 -11.68 13.42
N PRO A 223 -27.97 -11.61 12.50
CA PRO A 223 -29.31 -12.06 12.77
C PRO A 223 -29.25 -13.56 13.14
N THR A 224 -29.83 -13.91 14.29
CA THR A 224 -29.94 -15.28 14.73
C THR A 224 -30.77 -16.04 13.66
N PRO A 225 -30.32 -17.20 13.16
CA PRO A 225 -31.11 -17.98 12.21
C PRO A 225 -32.46 -18.27 12.85
N GLN A 226 -33.57 -17.77 12.27
CA GLN A 226 -34.90 -18.16 12.68
C GLN A 226 -35.02 -19.66 12.45
N ALA A 227 -35.23 -20.41 13.54
CA ALA A 227 -35.55 -21.81 13.48
C ALA A 227 -36.79 -21.94 12.60
N HIS A 228 -36.64 -22.56 11.42
CA HIS A 228 -37.76 -22.96 10.61
C HIS A 228 -38.65 -23.89 11.45
N ALA A 229 -39.76 -23.38 11.94
CA ALA A 229 -40.80 -24.17 12.56
C ALA A 229 -41.29 -25.18 11.52
N GLN A 230 -40.93 -26.44 11.74
CA GLN A 230 -41.46 -27.57 10.99
C GLN A 230 -42.95 -27.66 11.25
N ASN A 231 -43.78 -27.14 10.35
CA ASN A 231 -45.19 -27.45 10.29
C ASN A 231 -45.34 -28.82 9.62
N HIS A 232 -45.25 -29.86 10.42
CA HIS A 232 -45.77 -31.18 10.05
C HIS A 232 -47.28 -31.15 10.26
N THR A 233 -48.03 -30.72 9.26
CA THR A 233 -49.43 -31.06 9.17
C THR A 233 -49.55 -32.54 8.82
N ARG A 234 -49.88 -33.32 9.84
CA ARG A 234 -50.52 -34.64 9.65
C ARG A 234 -51.85 -34.42 8.95
N ASN A 235 -52.00 -34.93 7.74
CA ASN A 235 -53.31 -35.32 7.22
C ASN A 235 -53.32 -36.84 7.04
N GLY A 236 -54.00 -37.50 7.96
CA GLY A 236 -54.56 -38.84 7.73
C GLY A 236 -55.86 -38.71 7.04
N VAL A 237 -56.10 -39.55 6.09
CA VAL A 237 -57.19 -40.49 5.85
C VAL A 237 -56.84 -41.26 4.57
#